data_a52599c9ebdc164aa7dff52f9d634fab
#
_entry.id   a52599c9ebdc164aa7dff52f9d634fab
#
_cell.length_a   1.000
_cell.length_b   1.000
_cell.length_c   1.000
_cell.angle_alpha   90.00
_cell.angle_beta   90.00
_cell.angle_gamma   90.00
#
_symmetry.space_group_name_H-M   'P 1'
#
loop_
_entity.id
_entity.type
_entity.pdbx_description
1 polymer ?
#
loop_
_entity_poly.entity_id
_entity_poly.type
_entity_poly.pdbx_seq_one_letter_code
_entity_poly.pdbx_strand_id
1 'polypeptide(L)'
;MKILSIDVGIKNLAFCLLETTPEKLTIIKWDIINLAQQNESKCCEIEKNTLCNKPAKFMKNNKCYCLKHSKKQQFQIPTSKLKSAFINKQKMPVLSQIADDYKIKYPQPCKKAELISLINDYIFNSCFEPVETTNSSKIDLVTIGRNIQTKFDHTLFDEIDNIDKVIIENQISPIANRMKTIQGMIAQYFIMKNNNIQIDFVNASNKLKTIDQVADQTKTKYSDRKKMGIQQCLHFLTTYQFQEWEDFFKKHSKKDDLADSFLQAIWYINNK
;
A
#
# COMPACT_ATOMS: atom_id res chain seq x y z
N MET A 1 2.48 -29.66 -4.93
CA MET A 1 2.84 -28.55 -5.85
C MET A 1 2.59 -27.23 -5.12
N LYS A 2 3.62 -26.35 -5.08
CA LYS A 2 3.50 -25.03 -4.48
C LYS A 2 3.29 -23.96 -5.56
N ILE A 3 2.20 -23.22 -5.45
CA ILE A 3 1.79 -22.19 -6.41
C ILE A 3 1.76 -20.83 -5.70
N LEU A 4 2.52 -19.88 -6.21
CA LEU A 4 2.46 -18.48 -5.78
C LEU A 4 1.60 -17.67 -6.74
N SER A 5 0.49 -17.16 -6.26
CA SER A 5 -0.41 -16.27 -7.01
C SER A 5 -0.17 -14.82 -6.63
N ILE A 6 -0.04 -13.95 -7.63
CA ILE A 6 0.27 -12.53 -7.44
C ILE A 6 -0.76 -11.67 -8.18
N ASP A 7 -1.42 -10.80 -7.41
CA ASP A 7 -2.21 -9.67 -7.91
C ASP A 7 -1.34 -8.41 -7.92
N VAL A 8 -1.10 -7.84 -9.10
CA VAL A 8 -0.07 -6.81 -9.31
C VAL A 8 -0.54 -5.43 -8.84
N GLY A 9 0.12 -4.90 -7.83
CA GLY A 9 -0.14 -3.57 -7.30
C GLY A 9 1.13 -2.85 -6.82
N ILE A 10 1.19 -1.52 -6.89
CA ILE A 10 2.34 -0.76 -6.38
C ILE A 10 2.28 -0.63 -4.86
N LYS A 11 1.12 -0.25 -4.32
CA LYS A 11 0.89 -0.13 -2.86
C LYS A 11 0.38 -1.41 -2.24
N ASN A 12 -0.37 -2.17 -2.99
CA ASN A 12 -1.05 -3.37 -2.52
C ASN A 12 -0.76 -4.48 -3.54
N LEU A 13 0.49 -4.95 -3.60
CA LEU A 13 0.78 -6.17 -4.31
C LEU A 13 0.33 -7.31 -3.40
N ALA A 14 -0.80 -7.94 -3.71
CA ALA A 14 -1.27 -9.08 -2.95
C ALA A 14 -0.68 -10.38 -3.49
N PHE A 15 -0.35 -11.30 -2.61
CA PHE A 15 0.11 -12.62 -3.00
C PHE A 15 -0.49 -13.69 -2.09
N CYS A 16 -0.67 -14.89 -2.65
CA CYS A 16 -1.09 -16.08 -1.94
C CYS A 16 -0.23 -17.27 -2.37
N LEU A 17 0.52 -17.85 -1.43
CA LEU A 17 1.28 -19.08 -1.64
C LEU A 17 0.46 -20.27 -1.14
N LEU A 18 0.05 -21.11 -2.06
CA LEU A 18 -0.71 -22.33 -1.80
C LEU A 18 0.14 -23.57 -2.04
N GLU A 19 -0.04 -24.57 -1.20
CA GLU A 19 0.43 -25.91 -1.45
C GLU A 19 -0.77 -26.82 -1.71
N THR A 20 -0.73 -27.56 -2.83
CA THR A 20 -1.76 -28.52 -3.19
C THR A 20 -1.17 -29.91 -3.30
N THR A 21 -1.79 -30.84 -2.60
CA THR A 21 -1.59 -32.31 -2.73
C THR A 21 -2.90 -32.93 -3.19
N PRO A 22 -2.92 -34.22 -3.60
CA PRO A 22 -4.19 -34.89 -3.95
C PRO A 22 -5.25 -34.86 -2.85
N GLU A 23 -4.80 -34.85 -1.58
CA GLU A 23 -5.70 -34.93 -0.44
C GLU A 23 -6.00 -33.58 0.20
N LYS A 24 -5.15 -32.57 -0.02
CA LYS A 24 -5.23 -31.34 0.79
C LYS A 24 -4.75 -30.12 0.03
N LEU A 25 -5.46 -29.00 0.24
CA LEU A 25 -5.03 -27.66 -0.09
C LEU A 25 -4.61 -26.93 1.21
N THR A 26 -3.51 -26.18 1.17
CA THR A 26 -3.01 -25.45 2.34
C THR A 26 -2.53 -24.06 1.93
N ILE A 27 -2.88 -23.03 2.67
CA ILE A 27 -2.32 -21.68 2.52
C ILE A 27 -1.05 -21.62 3.37
N ILE A 28 0.10 -21.40 2.71
CA ILE A 28 1.40 -21.29 3.39
C ILE A 28 1.65 -19.83 3.81
N LYS A 29 1.48 -18.88 2.87
CA LYS A 29 1.63 -17.44 3.13
C LYS A 29 0.61 -16.67 2.31
N TRP A 30 0.02 -15.65 2.91
CA TRP A 30 -0.96 -14.80 2.25
C TRP A 30 -0.89 -13.40 2.86
N ASP A 31 -0.49 -12.39 2.06
CA ASP A 31 -0.29 -11.04 2.56
C ASP A 31 -0.23 -10.01 1.43
N ILE A 32 -0.01 -8.76 1.80
CA ILE A 32 0.14 -7.63 0.88
C ILE A 32 1.51 -6.99 1.06
N ILE A 33 2.20 -6.80 -0.06
CA ILE A 33 3.48 -6.10 -0.15
C ILE A 33 3.27 -4.68 -0.66
N ASN A 34 3.81 -3.69 0.04
CA ASN A 34 3.84 -2.31 -0.43
C ASN A 34 5.16 -2.02 -1.15
N LEU A 35 5.15 -2.03 -2.48
CA LEU A 35 6.33 -1.73 -3.31
C LEU A 35 6.66 -0.22 -3.36
N ALA A 36 5.72 0.63 -2.89
CA ALA A 36 5.94 2.07 -2.81
C ALA A 36 6.68 2.49 -1.53
N GLN A 37 6.84 1.58 -0.59
CA GLN A 37 7.38 1.88 0.71
C GLN A 37 8.91 2.02 0.63
N GLN A 38 9.39 3.25 0.68
CA GLN A 38 10.72 3.57 1.21
C GLN A 38 10.59 3.56 2.73
N ASN A 39 11.67 3.34 3.47
CA ASN A 39 11.71 3.21 4.93
C ASN A 39 10.61 4.02 5.64
N GLU A 40 9.61 3.33 6.23
CA GLU A 40 8.56 4.01 6.98
C GLU A 40 9.18 4.69 8.20
N SER A 41 9.10 6.01 8.24
CA SER A 41 9.40 6.74 9.46
C SER A 41 8.44 6.28 10.55
N LYS A 42 9.00 5.72 11.64
CA LYS A 42 8.20 5.22 12.78
C LYS A 42 8.21 6.23 13.91
N CYS A 43 7.14 6.23 14.69
CA CYS A 43 7.01 7.06 15.87
C CYS A 43 8.07 6.68 16.91
N CYS A 44 8.86 7.66 17.36
CA CYS A 44 9.96 7.47 18.30
C CYS A 44 9.54 7.61 19.78
N GLU A 45 8.25 7.86 20.07
CA GLU A 45 7.76 8.02 21.44
C GLU A 45 7.71 6.68 22.19
N ILE A 46 7.99 6.75 23.48
CA ILE A 46 7.91 5.63 24.40
C ILE A 46 6.61 5.75 25.22
N GLU A 47 5.78 4.71 25.20
CA GLU A 47 4.57 4.62 25.99
C GLU A 47 4.63 3.32 26.84
N LYS A 48 4.52 3.44 28.15
CA LYS A 48 4.62 2.30 29.10
C LYS A 48 5.89 1.44 28.90
N ASN A 49 7.03 2.08 28.81
CA ASN A 49 8.36 1.48 28.57
C ASN A 49 8.51 0.72 27.23
N THR A 50 7.60 0.94 26.28
CA THR A 50 7.64 0.32 24.98
C THR A 50 7.66 1.40 23.89
N LEU A 51 8.53 1.23 22.89
CA LEU A 51 8.59 2.12 21.74
C LEU A 51 7.30 2.01 20.92
N CYS A 52 6.70 3.15 20.58
CA CYS A 52 5.40 3.20 19.88
C CYS A 52 5.41 2.50 18.52
N ASN A 53 6.47 2.64 17.75
CA ASN A 53 6.68 2.04 16.40
C ASN A 53 5.53 2.17 15.39
N LYS A 54 4.48 2.98 15.69
CA LYS A 54 3.40 3.24 14.73
C LYS A 54 3.91 4.12 13.59
N PRO A 55 3.36 4.01 12.37
CA PRO A 55 3.70 4.88 11.26
C PRO A 55 3.64 6.35 11.67
N ALA A 56 4.71 7.09 11.42
CA ALA A 56 4.76 8.51 11.71
C ALA A 56 3.95 9.31 10.68
N LYS A 57 3.29 10.38 11.14
CA LYS A 57 2.59 11.33 10.27
C LYS A 57 3.26 12.69 10.26
N PHE A 58 4.05 12.99 11.27
CA PHE A 58 4.68 14.28 11.48
C PHE A 58 6.13 14.10 11.93
N MET A 59 6.94 15.07 11.57
CA MET A 59 8.35 15.15 11.96
C MET A 59 8.65 16.52 12.53
N LYS A 60 9.55 16.58 13.53
CA LYS A 60 10.14 17.80 14.06
C LYS A 60 11.48 17.48 14.69
N ASN A 61 12.50 18.32 14.42
CA ASN A 61 13.85 18.18 14.98
C ASN A 61 14.39 16.72 14.84
N ASN A 62 14.27 16.14 13.65
CA ASN A 62 14.66 14.76 13.34
C ASN A 62 13.94 13.66 14.16
N LYS A 63 12.88 14.01 14.90
CA LYS A 63 12.02 13.05 15.60
C LYS A 63 10.70 12.88 14.88
N CYS A 64 10.27 11.62 14.76
CA CYS A 64 9.05 11.24 14.04
C CYS A 64 7.93 10.86 15.01
N TYR A 65 6.71 11.33 14.74
CA TYR A 65 5.56 11.18 15.62
C TYR A 65 4.33 10.67 14.87
N CYS A 66 3.62 9.68 15.44
CA CYS A 66 2.28 9.32 14.98
C CYS A 66 1.27 10.40 15.38
N LEU A 67 0.06 10.37 14.82
CA LEU A 67 -0.99 11.37 15.12
C LEU A 67 -1.33 11.45 16.61
N LYS A 68 -1.29 10.32 17.35
CA LYS A 68 -1.56 10.30 18.80
C LYS A 68 -0.49 11.07 19.56
N HIS A 69 0.76 10.80 19.25
CA HIS A 69 1.90 11.37 19.99
C HIS A 69 2.23 12.78 19.55
N SER A 70 1.97 13.19 18.31
CA SER A 70 2.12 14.59 17.89
C SER A 70 1.20 15.54 18.67
N LYS A 71 -0.01 15.10 19.04
CA LYS A 71 -0.94 15.90 19.84
C LYS A 71 -0.47 16.13 21.30
N LYS A 72 0.50 15.36 21.77
CA LYS A 72 1.07 15.48 23.13
C LYS A 72 2.31 16.37 23.17
N GLN A 73 2.81 16.79 22.02
CA GLN A 73 4.00 17.66 21.91
C GLN A 73 3.60 19.13 21.91
N GLN A 74 4.59 19.98 22.16
CA GLN A 74 4.43 21.44 22.16
C GLN A 74 4.25 22.05 20.77
N PHE A 75 4.54 21.30 19.70
CA PHE A 75 4.46 21.79 18.33
C PHE A 75 3.05 21.68 17.78
N GLN A 76 2.66 22.66 16.96
CA GLN A 76 1.35 22.72 16.36
C GLN A 76 1.27 21.82 15.11
N ILE A 77 0.17 21.07 14.98
CA ILE A 77 -0.12 20.36 13.74
C ILE A 77 -0.54 21.40 12.68
N PRO A 78 0.16 21.50 11.53
CA PRO A 78 -0.12 22.53 10.56
C PRO A 78 -1.50 22.35 9.94
N THR A 79 -2.29 23.42 9.91
CA THR A 79 -3.56 23.47 9.19
C THR A 79 -3.31 23.66 7.68
N SER A 80 -4.36 23.52 6.87
CA SER A 80 -4.25 23.80 5.44
C SER A 80 -3.80 25.24 5.13
N LYS A 81 -4.14 26.19 6.01
CA LYS A 81 -3.75 27.60 5.90
C LYS A 81 -2.25 27.85 6.17
N LEU A 82 -1.59 26.99 6.95
CA LEU A 82 -0.17 27.08 7.29
C LEU A 82 0.75 26.27 6.37
N LYS A 83 0.28 25.86 5.19
CA LYS A 83 1.14 25.24 4.19
C LYS A 83 1.84 26.32 3.36
N SER A 84 3.17 26.25 3.22
CA SER A 84 3.95 27.23 2.44
C SER A 84 3.41 27.41 1.03
N ALA A 85 2.94 26.33 0.37
CA ALA A 85 2.31 26.39 -0.94
C ALA A 85 0.99 27.21 -0.95
N PHE A 86 0.28 27.29 0.18
CA PHE A 86 -0.89 28.15 0.32
C PHE A 86 -0.46 29.59 0.59
N ILE A 87 0.41 29.81 1.58
CA ILE A 87 0.92 31.13 1.99
C ILE A 87 1.47 31.93 0.80
N ASN A 88 2.32 31.32 -0.02
CA ASN A 88 3.00 32.01 -1.13
C ASN A 88 2.02 32.51 -2.21
N LYS A 89 0.81 31.98 -2.28
CA LYS A 89 -0.22 32.38 -3.26
C LYS A 89 -1.17 33.45 -2.74
N GLN A 90 -1.15 33.79 -1.46
CA GLN A 90 -2.14 34.70 -0.86
C GLN A 90 -1.84 36.16 -1.13
N LYS A 91 -2.90 36.98 -1.06
CA LYS A 91 -2.80 38.45 -1.09
C LYS A 91 -2.56 38.98 0.33
N MET A 92 -2.08 40.22 0.43
CA MET A 92 -1.72 40.87 1.69
C MET A 92 -2.79 40.80 2.78
N PRO A 93 -4.09 41.08 2.52
CA PRO A 93 -5.14 40.99 3.57
C PRO A 93 -5.28 39.62 4.20
N VAL A 94 -5.12 38.54 3.39
CA VAL A 94 -5.18 37.17 3.89
C VAL A 94 -3.96 36.79 4.71
N LEU A 95 -2.78 37.28 4.30
CA LEU A 95 -1.53 37.08 5.05
C LEU A 95 -1.57 37.78 6.39
N SER A 96 -2.07 39.03 6.44
CA SER A 96 -2.24 39.79 7.70
C SER A 96 -3.19 39.05 8.64
N GLN A 97 -4.34 38.60 8.12
CA GLN A 97 -5.29 37.83 8.92
C GLN A 97 -4.66 36.54 9.49
N ILE A 98 -3.84 35.82 8.70
CA ILE A 98 -3.13 34.64 9.19
C ILE A 98 -2.12 35.03 10.28
N ALA A 99 -1.36 36.11 10.07
CA ALA A 99 -0.40 36.56 11.09
C ALA A 99 -1.11 36.93 12.41
N ASP A 100 -2.26 37.60 12.32
CA ASP A 100 -3.08 37.96 13.48
C ASP A 100 -3.66 36.73 14.18
N ASP A 101 -4.24 35.80 13.42
CA ASP A 101 -4.81 34.52 13.94
C ASP A 101 -3.77 33.71 14.73
N TYR A 102 -2.51 33.74 14.30
CA TYR A 102 -1.41 33.00 14.93
C TYR A 102 -0.51 33.88 15.83
N LYS A 103 -0.89 35.16 16.06
CA LYS A 103 -0.17 36.12 16.89
C LYS A 103 1.29 36.34 16.47
N ILE A 104 1.53 36.30 15.15
CA ILE A 104 2.83 36.57 14.55
C ILE A 104 3.03 38.09 14.49
N LYS A 105 4.04 38.60 15.18
CA LYS A 105 4.36 40.04 15.18
C LYS A 105 5.03 40.40 13.85
N TYR A 106 4.57 41.47 13.20
CA TYR A 106 5.16 42.01 12.00
C TYR A 106 5.16 43.56 12.02
N PRO A 107 6.15 44.21 11.40
CA PRO A 107 6.23 45.68 11.36
C PRO A 107 5.11 46.28 10.51
N GLN A 108 4.78 47.54 10.79
CA GLN A 108 3.87 48.30 9.94
C GLN A 108 4.56 49.64 9.55
N PRO A 109 4.70 49.91 8.22
CA PRO A 109 4.24 49.12 7.08
C PRO A 109 5.12 47.89 6.84
N CYS A 110 4.51 46.79 6.34
CA CYS A 110 5.18 45.53 6.02
C CYS A 110 5.03 45.20 4.53
N LYS A 111 6.09 44.76 3.89
CA LYS A 111 6.04 44.28 2.49
C LYS A 111 5.53 42.84 2.47
N LYS A 112 4.81 42.49 1.39
CA LYS A 112 4.26 41.14 1.21
C LYS A 112 5.32 40.03 1.38
N ALA A 113 6.48 40.19 0.78
CA ALA A 113 7.57 39.20 0.86
C ALA A 113 8.08 39.02 2.29
N GLU A 114 8.18 40.12 3.04
CA GLU A 114 8.60 40.11 4.44
C GLU A 114 7.58 39.37 5.32
N LEU A 115 6.29 39.67 5.15
CA LEU A 115 5.22 38.99 5.91
C LEU A 115 5.17 37.47 5.58
N ILE A 116 5.37 37.09 4.33
CA ILE A 116 5.50 35.67 3.93
C ILE A 116 6.68 35.00 4.63
N SER A 117 7.84 35.68 4.71
CA SER A 117 9.02 35.15 5.41
C SER A 117 8.70 34.92 6.89
N LEU A 118 8.16 35.92 7.58
CA LEU A 118 7.80 35.83 9.00
C LEU A 118 6.81 34.69 9.28
N ILE A 119 5.81 34.51 8.41
CA ILE A 119 4.86 33.39 8.56
C ILE A 119 5.56 32.05 8.33
N ASN A 120 6.43 31.94 7.34
CA ASN A 120 7.18 30.70 7.08
C ASN A 120 8.17 30.40 8.24
N ASP A 121 8.81 31.41 8.82
CA ASP A 121 9.67 31.25 9.99
C ASP A 121 8.88 30.74 11.21
N TYR A 122 7.67 31.28 11.42
CA TYR A 122 6.77 30.78 12.44
C TYR A 122 6.40 29.30 12.20
N ILE A 123 6.03 28.95 10.96
CA ILE A 123 5.70 27.57 10.59
C ILE A 123 6.90 26.66 10.85
N PHE A 124 8.09 27.08 10.40
CA PHE A 124 9.32 26.32 10.60
C PHE A 124 9.64 26.09 12.08
N ASN A 125 9.46 27.08 12.94
CA ASN A 125 9.82 26.98 14.35
C ASN A 125 8.74 26.33 15.21
N SER A 126 7.46 26.59 14.94
CA SER A 126 6.34 26.25 15.83
C SER A 126 5.49 25.09 15.35
N CYS A 127 5.57 24.71 14.08
CA CYS A 127 4.73 23.65 13.54
C CYS A 127 5.53 22.37 13.24
N PHE A 128 4.82 21.26 13.26
CA PHE A 128 5.32 20.01 12.70
C PHE A 128 5.45 20.08 11.18
N GLU A 129 6.42 19.34 10.66
CA GLU A 129 6.50 19.01 9.24
C GLU A 129 5.74 17.70 8.98
N PRO A 130 4.91 17.64 7.93
CA PRO A 130 4.30 16.37 7.56
C PRO A 130 5.39 15.40 7.07
N VAL A 131 5.37 14.17 7.54
CA VAL A 131 6.19 13.10 6.93
C VAL A 131 5.69 12.90 5.51
N GLU A 132 6.57 13.05 4.53
CA GLU A 132 6.22 12.84 3.13
C GLU A 132 5.73 11.42 2.92
N THR A 133 4.45 11.28 2.61
CA THR A 133 3.92 10.02 2.10
C THR A 133 4.29 9.90 0.62
N THR A 134 5.13 8.95 0.29
CA THR A 134 5.49 8.69 -1.10
C THR A 134 4.24 8.43 -1.93
N ASN A 135 4.00 9.31 -2.90
CA ASN A 135 2.93 9.11 -3.87
C ASN A 135 3.35 7.96 -4.80
N SER A 136 2.65 6.84 -4.72
CA SER A 136 2.97 5.63 -5.51
C SER A 136 3.04 5.86 -7.01
N SER A 137 2.35 6.88 -7.53
CA SER A 137 2.42 7.24 -8.95
C SER A 137 3.74 7.92 -9.34
N LYS A 138 4.48 8.49 -8.37
CA LYS A 138 5.73 9.23 -8.61
C LYS A 138 7.00 8.44 -8.30
N ILE A 139 6.88 7.24 -7.71
CA ILE A 139 8.04 6.40 -7.40
C ILE A 139 8.63 5.88 -8.72
N ASP A 140 9.93 6.00 -8.89
CA ASP A 140 10.60 5.49 -10.07
C ASP A 140 10.63 3.95 -10.11
N LEU A 141 10.77 3.40 -11.32
CA LEU A 141 10.76 1.95 -11.53
C LEU A 141 11.98 1.24 -10.94
N VAL A 142 13.13 1.94 -10.84
CA VAL A 142 14.33 1.37 -10.23
C VAL A 142 14.11 1.11 -8.74
N THR A 143 13.51 2.07 -8.04
CA THR A 143 13.11 1.91 -6.63
C THR A 143 12.09 0.79 -6.46
N ILE A 144 11.09 0.70 -7.35
CA ILE A 144 10.13 -0.43 -7.33
C ILE A 144 10.85 -1.76 -7.53
N GLY A 145 11.80 -1.86 -8.47
CA GLY A 145 12.57 -3.07 -8.70
C GLY A 145 13.40 -3.52 -7.50
N ARG A 146 14.07 -2.58 -6.85
CA ARG A 146 14.80 -2.87 -5.59
C ARG A 146 13.85 -3.35 -4.49
N ASN A 147 12.66 -2.74 -4.40
CA ASN A 147 11.65 -3.13 -3.41
C ASN A 147 11.04 -4.50 -3.72
N ILE A 148 10.85 -4.87 -5.00
CA ILE A 148 10.45 -6.23 -5.40
C ILE A 148 11.45 -7.22 -4.83
N GLN A 149 12.75 -7.05 -5.13
CA GLN A 149 13.79 -7.93 -4.62
C GLN A 149 13.80 -8.01 -3.10
N THR A 150 13.97 -6.87 -2.42
CA THR A 150 14.10 -6.83 -0.95
C THR A 150 12.88 -7.40 -0.23
N LYS A 151 11.67 -7.07 -0.73
CA LYS A 151 10.43 -7.50 -0.08
C LYS A 151 10.14 -8.97 -0.31
N PHE A 152 10.32 -9.49 -1.51
CA PHE A 152 10.14 -10.92 -1.75
C PHE A 152 11.22 -11.75 -1.09
N ASP A 153 12.49 -11.32 -1.10
CA ASP A 153 13.57 -12.01 -0.37
C ASP A 153 13.24 -12.12 1.13
N HIS A 154 12.70 -11.07 1.73
CA HIS A 154 12.28 -11.09 3.14
C HIS A 154 11.03 -11.94 3.38
N THR A 155 10.01 -11.77 2.53
CA THR A 155 8.69 -12.36 2.75
C THR A 155 8.66 -13.85 2.42
N LEU A 156 9.40 -14.28 1.39
CA LEU A 156 9.42 -15.66 0.90
C LEU A 156 10.74 -16.40 1.20
N PHE A 157 11.55 -15.89 2.13
CA PHE A 157 12.90 -16.39 2.42
C PHE A 157 12.98 -17.92 2.53
N ASP A 158 12.07 -18.54 3.29
CA ASP A 158 12.07 -19.98 3.54
C ASP A 158 11.40 -20.80 2.42
N GLU A 159 10.69 -20.13 1.49
CA GLU A 159 9.81 -20.80 0.53
C GLU A 159 10.25 -20.64 -0.92
N ILE A 160 11.07 -19.63 -1.21
CA ILE A 160 11.32 -19.17 -2.59
C ILE A 160 11.91 -20.26 -3.50
N ASP A 161 12.79 -21.11 -2.95
CA ASP A 161 13.44 -22.20 -3.68
C ASP A 161 12.51 -23.41 -3.90
N ASN A 162 11.38 -23.45 -3.17
CA ASN A 162 10.40 -24.54 -3.20
C ASN A 162 9.12 -24.19 -3.97
N ILE A 163 9.08 -23.03 -4.64
CA ILE A 163 7.93 -22.62 -5.45
C ILE A 163 8.04 -23.32 -6.81
N ASP A 164 7.05 -24.15 -7.11
CA ASP A 164 6.98 -24.84 -8.42
C ASP A 164 6.48 -23.92 -9.52
N LYS A 165 5.53 -23.03 -9.20
CA LYS A 165 4.87 -22.18 -10.17
C LYS A 165 4.50 -20.81 -9.63
N VAL A 166 4.69 -19.77 -10.43
CA VAL A 166 4.22 -18.41 -10.17
C VAL A 166 3.14 -18.03 -11.18
N ILE A 167 1.98 -17.63 -10.71
CA ILE A 167 0.91 -17.07 -11.54
C ILE A 167 0.75 -15.58 -11.25
N ILE A 168 0.80 -14.77 -12.29
CA ILE A 168 0.79 -13.31 -12.18
C ILE A 168 -0.42 -12.77 -12.95
N GLU A 169 -1.16 -11.85 -12.34
CA GLU A 169 -2.25 -11.17 -13.04
C GLU A 169 -1.75 -10.45 -14.29
N ASN A 170 -2.39 -10.75 -15.44
CA ASN A 170 -2.01 -10.13 -16.71
C ASN A 170 -2.56 -8.70 -16.83
N GLN A 171 -1.69 -7.74 -16.98
CA GLN A 171 -2.00 -6.32 -17.15
C GLN A 171 -2.25 -6.00 -18.64
N ILE A 172 -3.52 -6.05 -19.06
CA ILE A 172 -3.91 -6.00 -20.50
C ILE A 172 -4.09 -4.55 -21.00
N SER A 173 -4.34 -3.58 -20.12
CA SER A 173 -4.67 -2.22 -20.55
C SER A 173 -3.50 -1.49 -21.21
N PRO A 174 -3.71 -0.86 -22.40
CA PRO A 174 -2.70 -0.03 -23.05
C PRO A 174 -2.25 1.17 -22.19
N ILE A 175 -3.12 1.64 -21.27
CA ILE A 175 -2.84 2.75 -20.35
C ILE A 175 -1.99 2.26 -19.15
N ALA A 176 -1.90 0.96 -18.92
CA ALA A 176 -1.21 0.36 -17.78
C ALA A 176 0.27 0.02 -18.08
N ASN A 177 0.95 0.74 -18.97
CA ASN A 177 2.35 0.46 -19.32
C ASN A 177 3.24 0.28 -18.10
N ARG A 178 3.07 1.12 -17.08
CA ARG A 178 3.83 1.03 -15.83
C ARG A 178 3.53 -0.27 -15.07
N MET A 179 2.27 -0.68 -14.98
CA MET A 179 1.88 -1.94 -14.31
C MET A 179 2.40 -3.15 -15.08
N LYS A 180 2.39 -3.09 -16.42
CA LYS A 180 2.96 -4.11 -17.29
C LYS A 180 4.47 -4.26 -17.12
N THR A 181 5.19 -3.14 -16.97
CA THR A 181 6.62 -3.16 -16.62
C THR A 181 6.86 -3.83 -15.27
N ILE A 182 6.08 -3.48 -14.24
CA ILE A 182 6.19 -4.09 -12.90
C ILE A 182 5.89 -5.59 -12.96
N GLN A 183 4.86 -6.00 -13.71
CA GLN A 183 4.55 -7.40 -13.99
C GLN A 183 5.77 -8.15 -14.57
N GLY A 184 6.43 -7.56 -15.57
CA GLY A 184 7.66 -8.12 -16.16
C GLY A 184 8.83 -8.18 -15.17
N MET A 185 8.99 -7.14 -14.34
CA MET A 185 10.03 -7.12 -13.30
C MET A 185 9.80 -8.20 -12.24
N ILE A 186 8.55 -8.47 -11.85
CA ILE A 186 8.18 -9.56 -10.94
C ILE A 186 8.53 -10.91 -11.57
N ALA A 187 8.13 -11.14 -12.82
CA ALA A 187 8.45 -12.38 -13.53
C ALA A 187 9.98 -12.58 -13.62
N GLN A 188 10.73 -11.54 -14.00
CA GLN A 188 12.19 -11.59 -14.09
C GLN A 188 12.84 -11.89 -12.73
N TYR A 189 12.31 -11.32 -11.63
CA TYR A 189 12.81 -11.62 -10.28
C TYR A 189 12.75 -13.13 -9.99
N PHE A 190 11.63 -13.79 -10.26
CA PHE A 190 11.48 -15.22 -10.00
C PHE A 190 12.33 -16.08 -10.94
N ILE A 191 12.49 -15.70 -12.21
CA ILE A 191 13.40 -16.38 -13.15
C ILE A 191 14.85 -16.32 -12.64
N MET A 192 15.28 -15.18 -12.08
CA MET A 192 16.62 -15.03 -11.51
C MET A 192 16.82 -15.84 -10.23
N LYS A 193 15.76 -16.13 -9.47
CA LYS A 193 15.83 -17.00 -8.28
C LYS A 193 15.85 -18.48 -8.63
N ASN A 194 15.04 -18.89 -9.58
CA ASN A 194 14.96 -20.25 -10.06
C ASN A 194 14.75 -20.25 -11.57
N ASN A 195 15.76 -20.60 -12.35
CA ASN A 195 15.73 -20.59 -13.81
C ASN A 195 14.68 -21.56 -14.41
N ASN A 196 14.27 -22.59 -13.66
CA ASN A 196 13.32 -23.58 -14.10
C ASN A 196 11.88 -23.31 -13.64
N ILE A 197 11.65 -22.19 -12.93
CA ILE A 197 10.32 -21.86 -12.40
C ILE A 197 9.32 -21.64 -13.54
N GLN A 198 8.15 -22.24 -13.40
CA GLN A 198 7.08 -22.01 -14.36
C GLN A 198 6.34 -20.72 -14.03
N ILE A 199 6.16 -19.84 -15.03
CA ILE A 199 5.46 -18.56 -14.85
C ILE A 199 4.32 -18.46 -15.85
N ASP A 200 3.10 -18.25 -15.34
CA ASP A 200 1.90 -18.05 -16.15
C ASP A 200 1.28 -16.67 -15.90
N PHE A 201 0.91 -15.98 -16.97
CA PHE A 201 0.12 -14.75 -16.89
C PHE A 201 -1.37 -15.07 -17.01
N VAL A 202 -2.15 -14.71 -15.98
CA VAL A 202 -3.56 -15.09 -15.85
C VAL A 202 -4.46 -13.87 -16.01
N ASN A 203 -5.54 -14.00 -16.77
CA ASN A 203 -6.49 -12.91 -16.97
C ASN A 203 -7.27 -12.61 -15.67
N ALA A 204 -7.35 -11.33 -15.29
CA ALA A 204 -8.11 -10.86 -14.13
C ALA A 204 -9.58 -11.34 -14.12
N SER A 205 -10.22 -11.51 -15.30
CA SER A 205 -11.60 -11.99 -15.38
C SER A 205 -11.80 -13.43 -14.88
N ASN A 206 -10.73 -14.21 -14.78
CA ASN A 206 -10.81 -15.60 -14.34
C ASN A 206 -11.08 -15.75 -12.85
N LYS A 207 -10.72 -14.77 -12.04
CA LYS A 207 -10.93 -14.76 -10.57
C LYS A 207 -12.39 -14.99 -10.17
N LEU A 208 -13.33 -14.50 -10.99
CA LEU A 208 -14.77 -14.62 -10.74
C LEU A 208 -15.44 -15.82 -11.46
N LYS A 209 -14.71 -16.53 -12.31
CA LYS A 209 -15.25 -17.71 -13.04
C LYS A 209 -15.35 -18.97 -12.17
N THR A 210 -14.81 -18.95 -10.96
CA THR A 210 -15.01 -20.00 -9.95
C THR A 210 -16.43 -20.05 -9.40
N ILE A 211 -17.29 -19.08 -9.81
CA ILE A 211 -18.71 -19.09 -9.48
C ILE A 211 -19.43 -19.89 -10.56
N ASP A 212 -19.73 -21.15 -10.28
CA ASP A 212 -20.73 -21.88 -11.01
C ASP A 212 -22.05 -21.13 -10.92
N GLN A 213 -22.49 -20.68 -12.10
CA GLN A 213 -23.85 -20.20 -12.40
C GLN A 213 -24.30 -18.83 -11.84
N VAL A 214 -24.86 -18.10 -12.79
CA VAL A 214 -25.81 -16.97 -12.66
C VAL A 214 -25.18 -15.58 -12.59
N ALA A 215 -25.30 -14.97 -13.67
CA ALA A 215 -25.63 -13.60 -13.99
C ALA A 215 -24.71 -13.03 -15.06
N ASP A 216 -25.34 -12.54 -16.09
CA ASP A 216 -24.82 -11.71 -17.16
C ASP A 216 -23.78 -10.69 -16.61
N GLN A 217 -22.49 -11.07 -16.66
CA GLN A 217 -21.37 -10.34 -16.04
C GLN A 217 -21.13 -8.97 -16.70
N THR A 218 -21.88 -8.63 -17.75
CA THR A 218 -21.66 -7.43 -18.55
C THR A 218 -22.20 -6.14 -17.92
N LYS A 219 -22.99 -6.22 -16.83
CA LYS A 219 -23.69 -5.06 -16.23
C LYS A 219 -23.37 -4.77 -14.76
N THR A 220 -22.50 -5.52 -14.08
CA THR A 220 -22.21 -5.27 -12.66
C THR A 220 -21.20 -4.13 -12.48
N LYS A 221 -21.52 -3.20 -11.56
CA LYS A 221 -20.61 -2.09 -11.19
C LYS A 221 -19.32 -2.66 -10.59
N TYR A 222 -18.21 -1.94 -10.76
CA TYR A 222 -16.90 -2.31 -10.21
C TYR A 222 -16.95 -2.59 -8.69
N SER A 223 -17.71 -1.78 -7.93
CA SER A 223 -17.93 -1.95 -6.48
C SER A 223 -18.58 -3.30 -6.13
N ASP A 224 -19.50 -3.76 -6.98
CA ASP A 224 -20.25 -4.99 -6.71
C ASP A 224 -19.39 -6.21 -7.00
N ARG A 225 -18.56 -6.16 -8.04
CA ARG A 225 -17.55 -7.20 -8.33
C ARG A 225 -16.57 -7.37 -7.17
N LYS A 226 -16.10 -6.27 -6.54
CA LYS A 226 -15.26 -6.34 -5.34
C LYS A 226 -15.95 -7.01 -4.16
N LYS A 227 -17.21 -6.66 -3.91
CA LYS A 227 -18.00 -7.30 -2.84
C LYS A 227 -18.19 -8.79 -3.10
N MET A 228 -18.51 -9.16 -4.33
CA MET A 228 -18.64 -10.57 -4.74
C MET A 228 -17.34 -11.34 -4.54
N GLY A 229 -16.18 -10.79 -4.93
CA GLY A 229 -14.88 -11.40 -4.71
C GLY A 229 -14.59 -11.65 -3.22
N ILE A 230 -14.86 -10.67 -2.36
CA ILE A 230 -14.70 -10.81 -0.90
C ILE A 230 -15.63 -11.91 -0.34
N GLN A 231 -16.90 -11.94 -0.76
CA GLN A 231 -17.85 -12.96 -0.30
C GLN A 231 -17.46 -14.37 -0.76
N GLN A 232 -17.02 -14.49 -2.00
CA GLN A 232 -16.54 -15.76 -2.55
C GLN A 232 -15.28 -16.25 -1.85
N CYS A 233 -14.32 -15.36 -1.58
CA CYS A 233 -13.14 -15.69 -0.82
C CYS A 233 -13.51 -16.24 0.56
N LEU A 234 -14.40 -15.57 1.29
CA LEU A 234 -14.91 -16.05 2.59
C LEU A 234 -15.58 -17.41 2.47
N HIS A 235 -16.39 -17.63 1.44
CA HIS A 235 -17.03 -18.93 1.19
C HIS A 235 -15.99 -20.05 1.03
N PHE A 236 -14.95 -19.84 0.24
CA PHE A 236 -13.87 -20.81 0.08
C PHE A 236 -13.10 -21.06 1.38
N LEU A 237 -12.75 -20.00 2.11
CA LEU A 237 -12.04 -20.14 3.38
C LEU A 237 -12.83 -20.98 4.40
N THR A 238 -14.14 -20.80 4.47
CA THR A 238 -15.03 -21.60 5.32
C THR A 238 -15.16 -23.04 4.80
N THR A 239 -15.34 -23.23 3.47
CA THR A 239 -15.50 -24.56 2.86
C THR A 239 -14.24 -25.42 3.00
N TYR A 240 -13.05 -24.84 2.84
CA TYR A 240 -11.77 -25.52 3.03
C TYR A 240 -11.30 -25.53 4.50
N GLN A 241 -12.10 -25.02 5.43
CA GLN A 241 -11.83 -24.98 6.87
C GLN A 241 -10.50 -24.25 7.23
N PHE A 242 -10.18 -23.16 6.51
CA PHE A 242 -9.01 -22.33 6.77
C PHE A 242 -9.27 -21.30 7.89
N GLN A 243 -9.57 -21.77 9.12
CA GLN A 243 -10.04 -20.93 10.22
C GLN A 243 -9.10 -19.76 10.55
N GLU A 244 -7.79 -19.99 10.64
CA GLU A 244 -6.80 -18.95 10.97
C GLU A 244 -6.73 -17.88 9.87
N TRP A 245 -6.80 -18.31 8.60
CA TRP A 245 -6.79 -17.42 7.45
C TRP A 245 -8.10 -16.66 7.28
N GLU A 246 -9.23 -17.25 7.66
CA GLU A 246 -10.52 -16.58 7.69
C GLU A 246 -10.51 -15.42 8.71
N ASP A 247 -9.96 -15.63 9.90
CA ASP A 247 -9.80 -14.60 10.93
C ASP A 247 -8.82 -13.49 10.48
N PHE A 248 -7.70 -13.86 9.87
CA PHE A 248 -6.76 -12.91 9.27
C PHE A 248 -7.45 -12.05 8.21
N PHE A 249 -8.14 -12.68 7.26
CA PHE A 249 -8.84 -12.00 6.18
C PHE A 249 -9.93 -11.05 6.69
N LYS A 250 -10.75 -11.47 7.65
CA LYS A 250 -11.80 -10.64 8.26
C LYS A 250 -11.26 -9.38 8.93
N LYS A 251 -10.08 -9.43 9.52
CA LYS A 251 -9.42 -8.31 10.21
C LYS A 251 -8.64 -7.40 9.26
N HIS A 252 -8.28 -7.87 8.07
CA HIS A 252 -7.44 -7.12 7.15
C HIS A 252 -8.19 -5.96 6.48
N SER A 253 -7.50 -4.81 6.28
CA SER A 253 -8.09 -3.61 5.68
C SER A 253 -8.24 -3.67 4.15
N LYS A 254 -7.46 -4.55 3.49
CA LYS A 254 -7.38 -4.72 2.04
C LYS A 254 -7.88 -6.10 1.61
N LYS A 255 -9.15 -6.38 1.95
CA LYS A 255 -9.78 -7.67 1.67
C LYS A 255 -9.95 -7.95 0.19
N ASP A 256 -10.17 -6.92 -0.61
CA ASP A 256 -10.34 -7.01 -2.05
C ASP A 256 -9.06 -7.50 -2.75
N ASP A 257 -7.93 -6.89 -2.44
CA ASP A 257 -6.63 -7.27 -3.03
C ASP A 257 -6.22 -8.69 -2.58
N LEU A 258 -6.44 -9.03 -1.31
CA LEU A 258 -6.21 -10.39 -0.78
C LEU A 258 -7.11 -11.41 -1.48
N ALA A 259 -8.42 -11.13 -1.61
CA ALA A 259 -9.35 -12.02 -2.28
C ALA A 259 -8.92 -12.30 -3.72
N ASP A 260 -8.46 -11.27 -4.43
CA ASP A 260 -8.03 -11.37 -5.81
C ASP A 260 -6.85 -12.35 -5.98
N SER A 261 -5.83 -12.25 -5.12
CA SER A 261 -4.68 -13.17 -5.18
C SER A 261 -5.05 -14.62 -4.83
N PHE A 262 -5.94 -14.82 -3.84
CA PHE A 262 -6.39 -16.15 -3.44
C PHE A 262 -7.29 -16.79 -4.50
N LEU A 263 -8.33 -16.08 -4.97
CA LEU A 263 -9.27 -16.59 -5.96
C LEU A 263 -8.61 -16.91 -7.30
N GLN A 264 -7.60 -16.13 -7.69
CA GLN A 264 -6.78 -16.43 -8.87
C GLN A 264 -6.06 -17.78 -8.74
N ALA A 265 -5.51 -18.08 -7.55
CA ALA A 265 -4.86 -19.35 -7.28
C ALA A 265 -5.86 -20.51 -7.30
N ILE A 266 -7.03 -20.38 -6.66
CA ILE A 266 -8.08 -21.39 -6.65
C ILE A 266 -8.57 -21.68 -8.07
N TRP A 267 -8.84 -20.61 -8.85
CA TRP A 267 -9.24 -20.80 -10.25
C TRP A 267 -8.18 -21.57 -11.04
N TYR A 268 -6.91 -21.22 -10.86
CA TYR A 268 -5.82 -21.86 -11.59
C TYR A 268 -5.69 -23.35 -11.25
N ILE A 269 -5.78 -23.72 -9.97
CA ILE A 269 -5.71 -25.12 -9.51
C ILE A 269 -6.86 -25.95 -10.09
N ASN A 270 -8.06 -25.37 -10.19
CA ASN A 270 -9.25 -26.09 -10.66
C ASN A 270 -9.36 -26.19 -12.18
N ASN A 271 -8.58 -25.43 -12.97
CA ASN A 271 -8.73 -25.35 -14.43
C ASN A 271 -7.45 -25.70 -15.21
N LYS A 272 -6.35 -25.99 -14.54
CA LYS A 272 -5.07 -26.38 -15.14
C LYS A 272 -4.35 -27.46 -14.34
#